data_fca98bb00222c9a957d3200cb38590da
#
_entry.id   fca98bb00222c9a957d3200cb38590da
#
_cell.length_a   1.000
_cell.length_b   1.000
_cell.length_c   1.000
_cell.angle_alpha   90.00
_cell.angle_beta   90.00
_cell.angle_gamma   90.00
#
_symmetry.space_group_name_H-M   'P 1'
#
loop_
_entity.id
_entity.type
_entity.pdbx_description
1 polymer ?
#
loop_
_entity_poly.entity_id
_entity_poly.type
_entity_poly.pdbx_seq_one_letter_code
_entity_poly.pdbx_strand_id
1 'polypeptide(L)'
;MKINMITKAVIPAAGVGERLLPATKEQPKELLPVFAKGVNGDLCLKPLIQSIFEQLFTVGIREFCFIVGRSKRAIEDHFTPDYSYLERLYSSKKEAKAKELNSFYALIEKSKINWINQNLPSGFG
;
A
#
# COMPACT_ATOMS: atom_id res chain seq x y z
N MET A 1 -28.27 -4.63 -20.09
CA MET A 1 -28.23 -3.54 -19.11
C MET A 1 -26.79 -3.22 -18.74
N LYS A 2 -26.41 -1.95 -18.85
CA LYS A 2 -25.05 -1.53 -18.57
C LYS A 2 -24.93 -1.22 -17.07
N ILE A 3 -24.09 -1.95 -16.36
CA ILE A 3 -23.85 -1.70 -14.93
C ILE A 3 -22.64 -0.80 -14.81
N ASN A 4 -22.84 0.36 -14.18
CA ASN A 4 -21.73 1.26 -13.89
C ASN A 4 -20.99 0.74 -12.67
N MET A 5 -19.73 0.36 -12.87
CA MET A 5 -18.89 -0.12 -11.78
C MET A 5 -17.95 0.98 -11.29
N ILE A 6 -17.76 1.04 -9.99
CA ILE A 6 -16.79 1.95 -9.39
C ILE A 6 -15.41 1.31 -9.59
N THR A 7 -14.50 2.05 -10.23
CA THR A 7 -13.15 1.58 -10.53
C THR A 7 -12.06 2.46 -9.95
N LYS A 8 -12.43 3.55 -9.29
CA LYS A 8 -11.49 4.55 -8.74
C LYS A 8 -11.69 4.69 -7.25
N ALA A 9 -10.60 4.89 -6.53
CA ALA A 9 -10.64 5.15 -5.09
C ALA A 9 -9.67 6.27 -4.72
N VAL A 10 -10.05 7.05 -3.72
CA VAL A 10 -9.19 8.07 -3.11
C VAL A 10 -8.85 7.58 -1.71
N ILE A 11 -7.56 7.50 -1.40
CA ILE A 11 -7.08 7.01 -0.12
C ILE A 11 -6.35 8.12 0.60
N PRO A 12 -6.95 8.71 1.66
CA PRO A 12 -6.26 9.74 2.43
C PRO A 12 -5.21 9.11 3.35
N ALA A 13 -3.98 9.59 3.25
CA ALA A 13 -2.86 9.10 4.01
C ALA A 13 -1.95 10.24 4.47
N ALA A 14 -2.53 11.42 4.69
CA ALA A 14 -1.77 12.62 5.04
C ALA A 14 -1.85 12.98 6.53
N GLY A 15 -2.50 12.16 7.35
CA GLY A 15 -2.63 12.41 8.78
C GLY A 15 -1.31 12.26 9.53
N VAL A 16 -1.24 12.81 10.75
CA VAL A 16 -0.02 12.78 11.56
C VAL A 16 0.05 11.62 12.55
N GLY A 17 -1.02 10.81 12.64
CA GLY A 17 -1.01 9.61 13.47
C GLY A 17 -0.89 9.85 14.96
N GLU A 18 -1.46 10.93 15.48
CA GLU A 18 -1.32 11.32 16.89
C GLU A 18 -1.79 10.27 17.88
N ARG A 19 -2.83 9.54 17.53
CA ARG A 19 -3.42 8.51 18.42
C ARG A 19 -2.50 7.34 18.70
N LEU A 20 -1.51 7.11 17.85
CA LEU A 20 -0.59 5.98 17.95
C LEU A 20 0.81 6.39 18.36
N LEU A 21 0.98 7.63 18.82
CA LEU A 21 2.28 8.09 19.32
C LEU A 21 2.68 7.27 20.56
N PRO A 22 3.98 7.03 20.77
CA PRO A 22 5.11 7.53 19.96
C PRO A 22 5.46 6.67 18.74
N ALA A 23 4.76 5.56 18.49
CA ALA A 23 5.08 4.67 17.37
C ALA A 23 5.05 5.38 16.02
N THR A 24 4.19 6.38 15.88
CA THR A 24 3.98 7.10 14.61
C THR A 24 4.76 8.41 14.50
N LYS A 25 5.72 8.65 15.39
CA LYS A 25 6.49 9.89 15.30
C LYS A 25 7.23 10.02 13.97
N GLU A 26 7.91 8.96 13.54
CA GLU A 26 8.60 8.93 12.24
C GLU A 26 8.03 7.89 11.30
N GLN A 27 7.23 6.97 11.82
CA GLN A 27 6.60 5.91 11.03
C GLN A 27 5.16 6.29 10.74
N PRO A 28 4.76 6.43 9.47
CA PRO A 28 3.36 6.70 9.14
C PRO A 28 2.47 5.56 9.64
N LYS A 29 1.31 5.89 10.20
CA LYS A 29 0.38 4.87 10.67
C LYS A 29 -0.07 3.95 9.54
N GLU A 30 -0.10 4.45 8.32
CA GLU A 30 -0.49 3.69 7.14
C GLU A 30 0.52 2.60 6.78
N LEU A 31 1.75 2.70 7.29
CA LEU A 31 2.79 1.68 7.08
C LEU A 31 2.96 0.75 8.27
N LEU A 32 2.18 0.93 9.33
CA LEU A 32 2.23 -0.01 10.45
C LEU A 32 1.76 -1.39 9.98
N PRO A 33 2.43 -2.45 10.46
CA PRO A 33 2.11 -3.79 9.99
C PRO A 33 0.80 -4.31 10.58
N VAL A 34 0.06 -5.02 9.76
CA VAL A 34 -1.13 -5.75 10.17
C VAL A 34 -1.02 -7.18 9.68
N PHE A 35 -1.66 -8.11 10.38
CA PHE A 35 -1.74 -9.48 9.91
C PHE A 35 -2.74 -9.56 8.77
N ALA A 36 -2.34 -10.24 7.70
CA ALA A 36 -3.16 -10.39 6.52
C ALA A 36 -2.90 -11.78 5.91
N LYS A 37 -3.77 -12.19 5.01
CA LYS A 37 -3.62 -13.46 4.32
C LYS A 37 -2.60 -13.34 3.19
N GLY A 38 -1.61 -14.21 3.19
CA GLY A 38 -0.63 -14.27 2.12
C GLY A 38 -1.10 -15.08 0.92
N VAL A 39 -0.23 -15.22 -0.08
CA VAL A 39 -0.55 -15.91 -1.34
C VAL A 39 -0.89 -17.40 -1.15
N ASN A 40 -0.35 -18.02 -0.10
CA ASN A 40 -0.63 -19.42 0.21
C ASN A 40 -1.72 -19.61 1.26
N GLY A 41 -2.38 -18.53 1.66
CA GLY A 41 -3.40 -18.58 2.70
C GLY A 41 -2.86 -18.47 4.12
N ASP A 42 -1.55 -18.50 4.31
CA ASP A 42 -0.91 -18.33 5.61
C ASP A 42 -0.91 -16.86 6.03
N LEU A 43 -0.82 -16.61 7.33
CA LEU A 43 -0.73 -15.24 7.83
C LEU A 43 0.62 -14.63 7.47
N CYS A 44 0.59 -13.38 7.06
CA CYS A 44 1.80 -12.59 6.85
C CYS A 44 1.57 -11.16 7.36
N LEU A 45 2.65 -10.41 7.52
CA LEU A 45 2.57 -9.01 7.92
C LEU A 45 2.65 -8.13 6.68
N LYS A 46 1.67 -7.23 6.57
CA LYS A 46 1.63 -6.26 5.47
C LYS A 46 1.42 -4.88 6.06
N PRO A 47 1.99 -3.82 5.44
CA PRO A 47 1.60 -2.47 5.83
C PRO A 47 0.10 -2.28 5.67
N LEU A 48 -0.52 -1.56 6.59
CA LEU A 48 -1.96 -1.33 6.55
C LEU A 48 -2.42 -0.83 5.18
N ILE A 49 -1.72 0.15 4.60
CA ILE A 49 -2.09 0.73 3.32
C ILE A 49 -2.03 -0.29 2.18
N GLN A 50 -1.09 -1.24 2.24
CA GLN A 50 -1.05 -2.33 1.25
C GLN A 50 -2.27 -3.23 1.37
N SER A 51 -2.66 -3.56 2.59
CA SER A 51 -3.84 -4.39 2.83
C SER A 51 -5.10 -3.72 2.29
N ILE A 52 -5.24 -2.42 2.51
CA ILE A 52 -6.37 -1.63 1.98
C ILE A 52 -6.35 -1.64 0.45
N PHE A 53 -5.19 -1.40 -0.14
CA PHE A 53 -5.02 -1.41 -1.59
C PHE A 53 -5.43 -2.77 -2.19
N GLU A 54 -4.96 -3.85 -1.60
CA GLU A 54 -5.27 -5.20 -2.09
C GLU A 54 -6.74 -5.53 -1.98
N GLN A 55 -7.39 -5.14 -0.90
CA GLN A 55 -8.83 -5.35 -0.74
C GLN A 55 -9.63 -4.58 -1.78
N LEU A 56 -9.26 -3.33 -2.02
CA LEU A 56 -9.92 -2.51 -3.04
C LEU A 56 -9.69 -3.08 -4.44
N PHE A 57 -8.50 -3.57 -4.70
CA PHE A 57 -8.20 -4.22 -5.98
C PHE A 57 -9.08 -5.44 -6.20
N THR A 58 -9.31 -6.23 -5.15
CA THR A 58 -10.13 -7.44 -5.22
C THR A 58 -11.57 -7.13 -5.62
N VAL A 59 -12.12 -5.97 -5.21
CA VAL A 59 -13.49 -5.59 -5.56
C VAL A 59 -13.58 -4.81 -6.87
N GLY A 60 -12.48 -4.67 -7.61
CA GLY A 60 -12.50 -4.11 -8.95
C GLY A 60 -11.88 -2.73 -9.12
N ILE A 61 -11.35 -2.13 -8.06
CA ILE A 61 -10.68 -0.83 -8.16
C ILE A 61 -9.36 -1.01 -8.90
N ARG A 62 -9.10 -0.13 -9.87
CA ARG A 62 -7.88 -0.16 -10.69
C ARG A 62 -7.17 1.19 -10.75
N GLU A 63 -7.82 2.23 -10.32
CA GLU A 63 -7.24 3.57 -10.27
C GLU A 63 -7.27 4.07 -8.84
N PHE A 64 -6.11 4.42 -8.31
CA PHE A 64 -5.95 4.80 -6.92
C PHE A 64 -5.32 6.19 -6.84
N CYS A 65 -5.90 7.05 -6.04
CA CYS A 65 -5.35 8.36 -5.75
C CYS A 65 -4.99 8.41 -4.27
N PHE A 66 -3.70 8.43 -3.97
CA PHE A 66 -3.22 8.55 -2.59
C PHE A 66 -2.96 10.01 -2.26
N ILE A 67 -3.55 10.47 -1.16
CA ILE A 67 -3.29 11.82 -0.65
C ILE A 67 -2.30 11.67 0.48
N VAL A 68 -1.10 12.21 0.30
CA VAL A 68 0.02 12.02 1.21
C VAL A 68 0.53 13.36 1.72
N GLY A 69 1.25 13.32 2.83
CA GLY A 69 1.81 14.51 3.46
C GLY A 69 3.28 14.31 3.79
N ARG A 70 3.66 14.64 5.03
CA ARG A 70 5.07 14.58 5.45
C ARG A 70 5.70 13.20 5.33
N SER A 71 4.91 12.14 5.30
CA SER A 71 5.40 10.76 5.19
C SER A 71 5.33 10.23 3.77
N LYS A 72 5.14 11.11 2.79
CA LYS A 72 4.97 10.80 1.39
C LYS A 72 6.01 9.80 0.87
N ARG A 73 7.29 10.06 1.14
CA ARG A 73 8.38 9.28 0.57
C ARG A 73 8.31 7.81 0.94
N ALA A 74 8.07 7.52 2.20
CA ALA A 74 8.02 6.14 2.66
C ALA A 74 6.88 5.37 2.01
N ILE A 75 5.72 6.01 1.87
CA ILE A 75 4.55 5.39 1.25
C ILE A 75 4.77 5.20 -0.24
N GLU A 76 5.28 6.22 -0.94
CA GLU A 76 5.59 6.10 -2.37
C GLU A 76 6.62 5.01 -2.63
N ASP A 77 7.67 4.94 -1.81
CA ASP A 77 8.70 3.91 -1.95
C ASP A 77 8.12 2.52 -1.80
N HIS A 78 7.19 2.33 -0.87
CA HIS A 78 6.55 1.03 -0.69
C HIS A 78 5.77 0.58 -1.94
N PHE A 79 5.14 1.53 -2.64
CA PHE A 79 4.36 1.25 -3.85
C PHE A 79 5.20 1.32 -5.13
N THR A 80 6.51 1.51 -5.02
CA THR A 80 7.41 1.53 -6.17
C THR A 80 8.13 0.19 -6.26
N PRO A 81 7.83 -0.65 -7.27
CA PRO A 81 8.48 -1.96 -7.37
C PRO A 81 9.99 -1.86 -7.46
N ASP A 82 10.67 -2.71 -6.69
CA ASP A 82 12.13 -2.83 -6.69
C ASP A 82 12.48 -4.27 -7.10
N TYR A 83 12.67 -4.46 -8.39
CA TYR A 83 12.91 -5.80 -8.93
C TYR A 83 14.31 -6.33 -8.61
N SER A 84 15.27 -5.45 -8.34
CA SER A 84 16.60 -5.88 -7.86
C SER A 84 16.50 -6.54 -6.48
N TYR A 85 15.69 -5.94 -5.61
CA TYR A 85 15.44 -6.51 -4.29
C TYR A 85 14.73 -7.86 -4.41
N LEU A 86 13.75 -7.94 -5.30
CA LEU A 86 13.01 -9.17 -5.54
C LEU A 86 13.94 -10.29 -6.03
N GLU A 87 14.85 -9.99 -6.96
CA GLU A 87 15.84 -10.95 -7.42
C GLU A 87 16.75 -11.44 -6.30
N ARG A 88 17.16 -10.54 -5.42
CA ARG A 88 17.98 -10.94 -4.26
C ARG A 88 17.26 -11.89 -3.34
N LEU A 89 15.95 -11.71 -3.16
CA LEU A 89 15.15 -12.63 -2.34
C LEU A 89 15.12 -14.02 -2.96
N TYR A 90 14.92 -14.11 -4.27
CA TYR A 90 14.94 -15.41 -4.96
C TYR A 90 16.33 -16.06 -4.88
N SER A 91 17.39 -15.30 -5.09
CA SER A 91 18.77 -15.79 -5.03
C SER A 91 19.16 -16.27 -3.63
N SER A 92 18.55 -15.66 -2.60
CA SER A 92 18.83 -16.01 -1.20
C SER A 92 17.94 -17.13 -0.69
N LYS A 93 17.20 -17.82 -1.56
CA LYS A 93 16.29 -18.92 -1.24
C LYS A 93 15.14 -18.50 -0.31
N LYS A 94 14.72 -17.24 -0.40
CA LYS A 94 13.59 -16.72 0.36
C LYS A 94 12.36 -16.63 -0.55
N GLU A 95 12.04 -17.75 -1.18
CA GLU A 95 11.00 -17.80 -2.21
C GLU A 95 9.61 -17.41 -1.72
N ALA A 96 9.24 -17.82 -0.50
CA ALA A 96 7.93 -17.48 0.05
C ALA A 96 7.75 -15.98 0.18
N LYS A 97 8.77 -15.30 0.70
CA LYS A 97 8.74 -13.84 0.83
C LYS A 97 8.80 -13.14 -0.52
N ALA A 98 9.58 -13.69 -1.45
CA ALA A 98 9.66 -13.17 -2.80
C ALA A 98 8.30 -13.26 -3.51
N LYS A 99 7.58 -14.36 -3.34
CA LYS A 99 6.26 -14.53 -3.95
C LYS A 99 5.24 -13.53 -3.39
N GLU A 100 5.29 -13.27 -2.09
CA GLU A 100 4.41 -12.26 -1.47
C GLU A 100 4.66 -10.89 -2.09
N LEU A 101 5.92 -10.49 -2.18
CA LEU A 101 6.28 -9.18 -2.74
C LEU A 101 5.95 -9.11 -4.23
N ASN A 102 6.22 -10.16 -4.97
CA ASN A 102 5.94 -10.20 -6.40
C ASN A 102 4.43 -10.13 -6.68
N SER A 103 3.63 -10.77 -5.85
CA SER A 103 2.17 -10.69 -5.96
C SER A 103 1.67 -9.26 -5.81
N PHE A 104 2.21 -8.54 -4.82
CA PHE A 104 1.89 -7.13 -4.62
C PHE A 104 2.32 -6.28 -5.83
N TYR A 105 3.54 -6.47 -6.30
CA TYR A 105 4.05 -5.74 -7.47
C TYR A 105 3.19 -5.99 -8.72
N ALA A 106 2.68 -7.21 -8.89
CA ALA A 106 1.81 -7.52 -10.01
C ALA A 106 0.52 -6.70 -9.98
N LEU A 107 -0.03 -6.48 -8.78
CA LEU A 107 -1.23 -5.64 -8.63
C LEU A 107 -0.92 -4.18 -8.94
N ILE A 108 0.23 -3.69 -8.50
CA ILE A 108 0.66 -2.32 -8.81
C ILE A 108 0.76 -2.12 -10.32
N GLU A 109 1.35 -3.09 -11.03
CA GLU A 109 1.51 -3.00 -12.48
C GLU A 109 0.18 -2.96 -13.23
N LYS A 110 -0.87 -3.54 -12.65
CA LYS A 110 -2.21 -3.55 -13.23
C LYS A 110 -3.05 -2.35 -12.81
N SER A 111 -2.47 -1.43 -12.03
CA SER A 111 -3.19 -0.30 -11.45
C SER A 111 -2.64 1.01 -11.97
N LYS A 112 -3.48 2.05 -11.93
CA LYS A 112 -3.04 3.42 -12.15
C LYS A 112 -2.99 4.09 -10.79
N ILE A 113 -1.81 4.59 -10.39
CA ILE A 113 -1.63 5.21 -9.10
C ILE A 113 -1.23 6.68 -9.28
N ASN A 114 -1.96 7.55 -8.65
CA ASN A 114 -1.71 8.99 -8.64
C ASN A 114 -1.41 9.43 -7.21
N TRP A 115 -0.49 10.38 -7.07
CA TRP A 115 -0.07 10.90 -5.77
C TRP A 115 -0.42 12.38 -5.69
N ILE A 116 -1.16 12.76 -4.64
CA ILE A 116 -1.48 14.16 -4.36
C ILE A 116 -0.84 14.51 -3.03
N ASN A 117 -0.04 15.57 -3.03
CA ASN A 117 0.64 16.02 -1.83
C ASN A 117 -0.18 17.07 -1.09
N GLN A 118 -0.46 16.81 0.18
CA GLN A 118 -1.12 17.74 1.07
C GLN A 118 -0.07 18.30 2.04
N ASN A 119 0.31 19.54 1.84
CA ASN A 119 1.41 20.16 2.60
C ASN A 119 1.05 20.43 4.06
N LEU A 120 -0.22 20.73 4.36
CA LEU A 120 -0.67 20.97 5.70
C LEU A 120 -1.68 19.90 6.11
N PRO A 121 -1.52 19.27 7.27
CA PRO A 121 -2.43 18.22 7.72
C PRO A 121 -3.74 18.81 8.25
N SER A 122 -4.60 19.26 7.33
CA SER A 122 -5.89 19.87 7.68
C SER A 122 -7.03 18.86 7.74
N GLY A 123 -6.76 17.62 7.30
CA GLY A 123 -7.78 16.60 7.22
C GLY A 123 -8.77 16.85 6.08
N PHE A 124 -9.81 16.04 6.05
CA PHE A 124 -10.90 16.14 5.06
C PHE A 124 -12.17 16.70 5.68
N GLY A 125 -12.01 17.43 6.71
CA GLY A 125 -13.16 18.00 7.36
C GLY A 125 -13.52 19.38 6.88
#